data_ef6143cf2a678d379ce8fdf970351448
#
_entry.id   ef6143cf2a678d379ce8fdf970351448
#
_cell.length_a   1.000
_cell.length_b   1.000
_cell.length_c   1.000
_cell.angle_alpha   90.00
_cell.angle_beta   90.00
_cell.angle_gamma   90.00
#
_symmetry.space_group_name_H-M   'P 1'
#
loop_
_entity.id
_entity.type
_entity.pdbx_description
1 polymer ?
#
loop_
_entity_poly.entity_id
_entity_poly.type
_entity_poly.pdbx_seq_one_letter_code
_entity_poly.pdbx_strand_id
1 'polypeptide(L)'
;IILIIVFQLMISIRDAIRRIPKENYYVLSSLGARNAHYIQHVIIPGTLPDVFSALRVTVGIAISVLFVTETFGTDKGLGFFIVDAWMRLEYLTMYAGLVAISIIGFILFLIIDVADSVFCKWNKLQSRH
;
A
#
# COMPACT_ATOMS: atom_id res chain seq x y z
N ILE A 1 0.33 -5.25 -14.02
CA ILE A 1 0.49 -4.41 -12.81
C ILE A 1 -0.81 -4.36 -12.04
N ILE A 2 -1.92 -3.90 -12.64
CA ILE A 2 -3.23 -3.75 -11.97
C ILE A 2 -3.70 -5.07 -11.35
N LEU A 3 -3.58 -6.18 -12.04
CA LEU A 3 -4.00 -7.51 -11.55
C LEU A 3 -3.22 -7.93 -10.30
N ILE A 4 -1.93 -7.69 -10.26
CA ILE A 4 -1.05 -8.00 -9.11
C ILE A 4 -1.46 -7.14 -7.90
N ILE A 5 -1.68 -5.85 -8.12
CA ILE A 5 -2.09 -4.92 -7.07
C ILE A 5 -3.45 -5.29 -6.48
N VAL A 6 -4.44 -5.56 -7.34
CA VAL A 6 -5.79 -5.94 -6.92
C VAL A 6 -5.75 -7.24 -6.12
N PHE A 7 -5.04 -8.26 -6.61
CA PHE A 7 -4.92 -9.54 -5.92
C PHE A 7 -4.26 -9.39 -4.55
N GLN A 8 -3.17 -8.63 -4.47
CA GLN A 8 -2.47 -8.33 -3.23
C GLN A 8 -3.36 -7.59 -2.22
N LEU A 9 -4.12 -6.59 -2.67
CA LEU A 9 -5.05 -5.85 -1.82
C LEU A 9 -6.19 -6.74 -1.31
N MET A 10 -6.76 -7.60 -2.15
CA MET A 10 -7.82 -8.52 -1.75
C MET A 10 -7.37 -9.47 -0.63
N ILE A 11 -6.16 -10.03 -0.75
CA ILE A 11 -5.59 -10.89 0.30
C ILE A 11 -5.40 -10.10 1.59
N SER A 12 -4.84 -8.91 1.51
CA SER A 12 -4.58 -8.06 2.67
C SER A 12 -5.86 -7.64 3.39
N ILE A 13 -6.89 -7.26 2.66
CA ILE A 13 -8.21 -6.92 3.23
C ILE A 13 -8.85 -8.14 3.91
N ARG A 14 -8.78 -9.30 3.26
CA ARG A 14 -9.28 -10.55 3.85
C ARG A 14 -8.59 -10.87 5.18
N ASP A 15 -7.27 -10.74 5.22
CA ASP A 15 -6.48 -11.03 6.42
C ASP A 15 -6.73 -9.99 7.52
N ALA A 16 -6.90 -8.72 7.16
CA ALA A 16 -7.28 -7.65 8.07
C ALA A 16 -8.62 -7.95 8.77
N ILE A 17 -9.63 -8.35 7.99
CA ILE A 17 -10.95 -8.72 8.54
C ILE A 17 -10.85 -9.91 9.50
N ARG A 18 -10.00 -10.90 9.19
CA ARG A 18 -9.81 -12.08 10.04
C ARG A 18 -9.12 -11.78 11.38
N ARG A 19 -8.34 -10.70 11.44
CA ARG A 19 -7.65 -10.27 12.67
C ARG A 19 -8.56 -9.52 13.65
N ILE A 20 -9.75 -9.10 13.23
CA ILE A 20 -10.70 -8.43 14.13
C ILE A 20 -11.12 -9.40 15.23
N PRO A 21 -10.95 -9.05 16.52
CA PRO A 21 -11.35 -9.90 17.64
C PRO A 21 -12.86 -10.19 17.61
N LYS A 22 -13.22 -11.45 17.79
CA LYS A 22 -14.63 -11.88 17.83
C LYS A 22 -15.42 -11.21 18.96
N GLU A 23 -14.75 -10.76 19.98
CA GLU A 23 -15.32 -10.06 21.13
C GLU A 23 -16.06 -8.78 20.71
N ASN A 24 -15.53 -8.05 19.72
CA ASN A 24 -16.19 -6.86 19.17
C ASN A 24 -17.53 -7.18 18.51
N TYR A 25 -17.68 -8.38 17.94
CA TYR A 25 -18.94 -8.85 17.38
C TYR A 25 -19.95 -9.20 18.48
N TYR A 26 -19.52 -9.80 19.58
CA TYR A 26 -20.40 -10.17 20.68
C TYR A 26 -20.99 -8.95 21.41
N VAL A 27 -20.18 -7.91 21.60
CA VAL A 27 -20.64 -6.66 22.23
C VAL A 27 -21.74 -5.98 21.41
N LEU A 28 -21.59 -5.92 20.09
CA LEU A 28 -22.59 -5.33 19.21
C LEU A 28 -23.84 -6.22 19.05
N SER A 29 -23.69 -7.55 19.09
CA SER A 29 -24.83 -8.47 19.02
C SER A 29 -25.73 -8.35 20.24
N SER A 30 -25.15 -8.12 21.43
CA SER A 30 -25.91 -7.90 22.66
C SER A 30 -26.68 -6.57 22.69
N LEU A 31 -26.25 -5.60 21.88
CA LEU A 31 -26.91 -4.29 21.71
C LEU A 31 -27.97 -4.28 20.60
N GLY A 32 -28.26 -5.43 19.96
CA GLY A 32 -29.26 -5.52 18.90
C GLY A 32 -28.90 -4.79 17.60
N ALA A 33 -27.61 -4.61 17.34
CA ALA A 33 -27.12 -3.86 16.20
C ALA A 33 -27.47 -4.56 14.87
N ARG A 34 -27.94 -3.79 13.89
CA ARG A 34 -28.21 -4.24 12.52
C ARG A 34 -26.91 -4.49 11.77
N ASN A 35 -26.89 -5.43 10.81
CA ASN A 35 -25.69 -5.80 10.04
C ASN A 35 -24.93 -4.60 9.46
N ALA A 36 -25.62 -3.53 9.08
CA ALA A 36 -25.00 -2.31 8.58
C ALA A 36 -24.13 -1.58 9.63
N HIS A 37 -24.52 -1.65 10.91
CA HIS A 37 -23.77 -1.03 12.01
C HIS A 37 -22.45 -1.77 12.32
N TYR A 38 -22.40 -3.09 12.09
CA TYR A 38 -21.17 -3.88 12.22
C TYR A 38 -20.13 -3.45 11.20
N ILE A 39 -20.56 -3.24 9.95
CA ILE A 39 -19.64 -2.85 8.86
C ILE A 39 -19.09 -1.46 9.14
N GLN A 40 -19.96 -0.51 9.49
CA GLN A 40 -19.58 0.90 9.56
C GLN A 40 -18.78 1.26 10.82
N HIS A 41 -19.02 0.59 11.97
CA HIS A 41 -18.44 0.96 13.26
C HIS A 41 -17.33 0.01 13.74
N VAL A 42 -17.25 -1.20 13.19
CA VAL A 42 -16.27 -2.21 13.61
C VAL A 42 -15.33 -2.59 12.47
N ILE A 43 -15.87 -2.99 11.32
CA ILE A 43 -15.06 -3.52 10.23
C ILE A 43 -14.25 -2.40 9.58
N ILE A 44 -14.88 -1.31 9.17
CA ILE A 44 -14.19 -0.21 8.50
C ILE A 44 -13.09 0.39 9.38
N PRO A 45 -13.35 0.89 10.61
CA PRO A 45 -12.29 1.49 11.41
C PRO A 45 -11.26 0.47 11.90
N GLY A 46 -11.64 -0.80 12.08
CA GLY A 46 -10.72 -1.85 12.50
C GLY A 46 -9.77 -2.34 11.41
N THR A 47 -10.20 -2.31 10.14
CA THR A 47 -9.37 -2.76 8.99
C THR A 47 -8.57 -1.64 8.34
N LEU A 48 -8.94 -0.38 8.56
CA LEU A 48 -8.30 0.77 7.93
C LEU A 48 -6.76 0.78 8.10
N PRO A 49 -6.18 0.61 9.29
CA PRO A 49 -4.74 0.62 9.49
C PRO A 49 -4.04 -0.50 8.72
N ASP A 50 -4.66 -1.69 8.68
CA ASP A 50 -4.10 -2.84 7.96
C ASP A 50 -4.14 -2.62 6.45
N VAL A 51 -5.19 -1.96 5.93
CA VAL A 51 -5.29 -1.58 4.52
C VAL A 51 -4.21 -0.57 4.13
N PHE A 52 -3.95 0.45 4.96
CA PHE A 52 -2.86 1.40 4.68
C PHE A 52 -1.49 0.74 4.77
N SER A 53 -1.26 -0.17 5.70
CA SER A 53 -0.04 -0.98 5.76
C SER A 53 0.13 -1.83 4.50
N ALA A 54 -0.94 -2.45 4.02
CA ALA A 54 -0.94 -3.21 2.78
C ALA A 54 -0.66 -2.33 1.55
N LEU A 55 -1.26 -1.14 1.47
CA LEU A 55 -1.00 -0.17 0.40
C LEU A 55 0.48 0.23 0.35
N ARG A 56 1.11 0.42 1.51
CA ARG A 56 2.53 0.75 1.62
C ARG A 56 3.42 -0.34 0.99
N VAL A 57 3.16 -1.60 1.30
CA VAL A 57 3.87 -2.74 0.70
C VAL A 57 3.56 -2.85 -0.78
N THR A 58 2.30 -2.67 -1.17
CA THR A 58 1.85 -2.76 -2.57
C THR A 58 2.52 -1.73 -3.46
N VAL A 59 2.75 -0.50 -2.98
CA VAL A 59 3.48 0.53 -3.75
C VAL A 59 4.91 0.11 -4.03
N GLY A 60 5.60 -0.49 -3.06
CA GLY A 60 6.94 -1.03 -3.28
C GLY A 60 6.98 -2.11 -4.37
N ILE A 61 6.02 -3.04 -4.32
CA ILE A 61 5.88 -4.08 -5.34
C ILE A 61 5.53 -3.47 -6.71
N ALA A 62 4.62 -2.49 -6.74
CA ALA A 62 4.21 -1.83 -7.97
C ALA A 62 5.37 -1.12 -8.68
N ILE A 63 6.22 -0.42 -7.93
CA ILE A 63 7.42 0.26 -8.47
C ILE A 63 8.39 -0.78 -9.01
N SER A 64 8.60 -1.90 -8.31
CA SER A 64 9.48 -2.97 -8.76
C SER A 64 8.99 -3.61 -10.06
N VAL A 65 7.70 -3.91 -10.14
CA VAL A 65 7.07 -4.48 -11.35
C VAL A 65 7.08 -3.48 -12.49
N LEU A 66 6.82 -2.19 -12.22
CA LEU A 66 6.91 -1.12 -13.21
C LEU A 66 8.33 -1.05 -13.81
N PHE A 67 9.35 -1.03 -12.95
CA PHE A 67 10.74 -1.01 -13.39
C PHE A 67 11.07 -2.17 -14.34
N VAL A 68 10.71 -3.40 -13.94
CA VAL A 68 10.94 -4.59 -14.78
C VAL A 68 10.17 -4.50 -16.10
N THR A 69 8.93 -4.05 -16.07
CA THR A 69 8.10 -3.92 -17.28
C THR A 69 8.67 -2.87 -18.23
N GLU A 70 9.14 -1.75 -17.71
CA GLU A 70 9.77 -0.69 -18.52
C GLU A 70 11.12 -1.12 -19.10
N THR A 71 11.85 -1.97 -18.39
CA THR A 71 13.15 -2.48 -18.87
C THR A 71 13.00 -3.39 -20.10
N PHE A 72 11.96 -4.23 -20.13
CA PHE A 72 11.83 -5.25 -21.17
C PHE A 72 10.67 -5.02 -22.17
N GLY A 73 9.72 -4.16 -21.82
CA GLY A 73 8.44 -4.06 -22.55
C GLY A 73 8.16 -2.74 -23.23
N THR A 74 9.01 -1.70 -23.06
CA THR A 74 8.75 -0.38 -23.62
C THR A 74 10.04 0.31 -24.06
N ASP A 75 9.92 1.25 -25.01
CA ASP A 75 11.00 2.13 -25.46
C ASP A 75 11.00 3.48 -24.71
N LYS A 76 10.25 3.57 -23.60
CA LYS A 76 10.06 4.79 -22.80
C LYS A 76 9.89 4.41 -21.33
N GLY A 77 10.26 5.33 -20.45
CA GLY A 77 10.13 5.18 -19.00
C GLY A 77 11.48 5.26 -18.30
N LEU A 78 11.44 5.36 -16.95
CA LEU A 78 12.67 5.45 -16.14
C LEU A 78 13.43 4.13 -16.12
N GLY A 79 12.75 3.00 -16.14
CA GLY A 79 13.37 1.69 -16.22
C GLY A 79 14.13 1.50 -17.53
N PHE A 80 13.52 1.83 -18.66
CA PHE A 80 14.18 1.83 -19.96
C PHE A 80 15.39 2.78 -19.98
N PHE A 81 15.20 4.01 -19.48
CA PHE A 81 16.27 5.02 -19.44
C PHE A 81 17.50 4.54 -18.65
N ILE A 82 17.31 3.89 -17.52
CA ILE A 82 18.39 3.36 -16.68
C ILE A 82 19.15 2.26 -17.42
N VAL A 83 18.45 1.34 -18.07
CA VAL A 83 19.07 0.22 -18.79
C VAL A 83 19.73 0.68 -20.08
N ASP A 84 19.15 1.62 -20.83
CA ASP A 84 19.75 2.22 -22.00
C ASP A 84 21.08 2.94 -21.65
N ALA A 85 21.08 3.73 -20.58
CA ALA A 85 22.28 4.39 -20.07
C ALA A 85 23.36 3.36 -19.64
N TRP A 86 22.94 2.26 -19.01
CA TRP A 86 23.85 1.17 -18.67
C TRP A 86 24.48 0.50 -19.89
N MET A 87 23.69 0.21 -20.92
CA MET A 87 24.18 -0.36 -22.18
C MET A 87 25.14 0.56 -22.92
N ARG A 88 24.97 1.88 -22.79
CA ARG A 88 25.88 2.89 -23.35
C ARG A 88 27.12 3.15 -22.49
N LEU A 89 27.24 2.48 -21.33
CA LEU A 89 28.30 2.67 -20.34
C LEU A 89 28.33 4.10 -19.75
N GLU A 90 27.19 4.79 -19.79
CA GLU A 90 27.01 6.12 -19.20
C GLU A 90 26.56 5.99 -17.74
N TYR A 91 27.48 5.60 -16.87
CA TYR A 91 27.17 5.32 -15.47
C TYR A 91 26.59 6.52 -14.71
N LEU A 92 27.03 7.73 -15.02
CA LEU A 92 26.52 8.93 -14.37
C LEU A 92 25.01 9.12 -14.67
N THR A 93 24.62 8.96 -15.92
CA THR A 93 23.22 9.03 -16.38
C THR A 93 22.38 7.92 -15.77
N MET A 94 22.93 6.70 -15.68
CA MET A 94 22.30 5.56 -15.02
C MET A 94 22.00 5.85 -13.54
N TYR A 95 22.98 6.37 -12.79
CA TYR A 95 22.79 6.71 -11.38
C TYR A 95 21.77 7.83 -11.18
N ALA A 96 21.75 8.81 -12.07
CA ALA A 96 20.73 9.87 -12.04
C ALA A 96 19.30 9.28 -12.18
N GLY A 97 19.12 8.30 -13.06
CA GLY A 97 17.85 7.57 -13.19
C GLY A 97 17.47 6.78 -11.95
N LEU A 98 18.43 6.10 -11.32
CA LEU A 98 18.20 5.37 -10.06
C LEU A 98 17.79 6.30 -8.93
N VAL A 99 18.42 7.46 -8.81
CA VAL A 99 18.04 8.47 -7.81
C VAL A 99 16.63 9.00 -8.09
N ALA A 100 16.30 9.25 -9.36
CA ALA A 100 14.96 9.73 -9.73
C ALA A 100 13.86 8.73 -9.33
N ILE A 101 14.01 7.46 -9.64
CA ILE A 101 13.01 6.44 -9.26
C ILE A 101 12.91 6.27 -7.75
N SER A 102 14.02 6.40 -7.02
CA SER A 102 14.07 6.35 -5.57
C SER A 102 13.30 7.53 -4.93
N ILE A 103 13.45 8.72 -5.47
CA ILE A 103 12.73 9.93 -5.02
C ILE A 103 11.23 9.76 -5.27
N ILE A 104 10.83 9.27 -6.43
CA ILE A 104 9.42 9.01 -6.75
C ILE A 104 8.83 8.00 -5.77
N GLY A 105 9.53 6.88 -5.53
CA GLY A 105 9.11 5.87 -4.56
C GLY A 105 8.96 6.43 -3.15
N PHE A 106 9.89 7.26 -2.72
CA PHE A 106 9.86 7.91 -1.42
C PHE A 106 8.68 8.88 -1.28
N ILE A 107 8.41 9.69 -2.31
CA ILE A 107 7.27 10.61 -2.32
C ILE A 107 5.95 9.84 -2.23
N LEU A 108 5.79 8.77 -3.00
CA LEU A 108 4.59 7.93 -2.94
C LEU A 108 4.40 7.30 -1.56
N PHE A 109 5.50 6.83 -0.95
CA PHE A 109 5.47 6.29 0.39
C PHE A 109 5.03 7.35 1.42
N LEU A 110 5.56 8.57 1.34
CA LEU A 110 5.17 9.67 2.22
C LEU A 110 3.69 10.04 2.06
N ILE A 111 3.16 10.04 0.84
CA ILE A 111 1.74 10.34 0.59
C ILE A 111 0.86 9.31 1.32
N ILE A 112 1.20 8.03 1.23
CA ILE A 112 0.44 6.97 1.92
C ILE A 112 0.59 7.11 3.44
N ASP A 113 1.78 7.42 3.94
CA ASP A 113 2.03 7.58 5.37
C ASP A 113 1.25 8.75 5.97
N VAL A 114 1.20 9.87 5.26
CA VAL A 114 0.38 11.03 5.63
C VAL A 114 -1.11 10.67 5.60
N ALA A 115 -1.57 9.99 4.56
CA ALA A 115 -2.96 9.53 4.48
C ALA A 115 -3.32 8.59 5.64
N ASP A 116 -2.45 7.62 5.97
CA ASP A 116 -2.61 6.75 7.13
C ASP A 116 -2.71 7.57 8.43
N SER A 117 -1.82 8.53 8.64
CA SER A 117 -1.81 9.36 9.85
C SER A 117 -3.05 10.24 9.99
N VAL A 118 -3.62 10.70 8.88
CA VAL A 118 -4.84 11.53 8.88
C VAL A 118 -6.09 10.68 9.13
N PHE A 119 -6.21 9.54 8.44
CA PHE A 119 -7.38 8.68 8.54
C PHE A 119 -7.38 7.76 9.76
N CYS A 120 -6.21 7.34 10.25
CA CYS A 120 -6.08 6.43 11.40
C CYS A 120 -5.71 7.13 12.71
N LYS A 121 -5.92 8.44 12.82
CA LYS A 121 -5.63 9.22 14.04
C LYS A 121 -6.32 8.68 15.29
N TRP A 122 -7.46 8.00 15.12
CA TRP A 122 -8.25 7.39 16.19
C TRP A 122 -7.59 6.14 16.80
N ASN A 123 -6.78 5.42 16.05
CA ASN A 123 -6.20 4.16 16.51
C ASN A 123 -4.95 4.37 17.37
N LYS A 124 -4.26 5.50 17.23
CA LYS A 124 -3.11 5.86 18.09
C LYS A 124 -3.49 6.20 19.53
N LEU A 125 -4.77 6.44 19.80
CA LEU A 125 -5.27 6.70 21.14
C LEU A 125 -5.59 5.43 21.92
N GLN A 126 -5.84 4.29 21.26
CA GLN A 126 -6.16 3.01 21.89
C GLN A 126 -4.92 2.16 22.22
N SER A 127 -3.77 2.39 21.60
CA SER A 127 -2.55 1.61 21.87
C SER A 127 -1.71 2.12 23.06
N ARG A 128 -2.25 3.03 23.86
CA ARG A 128 -1.58 3.60 25.06
C ARG A 128 -2.10 3.04 26.38
N HIS A 129 -2.82 1.92 26.34
CA HIS A 129 -3.19 1.19 27.57
C HIS A 129 -2.70 -0.23 27.51
#